data_dd86fbed3fad3f0bb2b90c22a8740fcf
#
_entry.id   dd86fbed3fad3f0bb2b90c22a8740fcf
#
_cell.length_a   1.000
_cell.length_b   1.000
_cell.length_c   1.000
_cell.angle_alpha   90.00
_cell.angle_beta   90.00
_cell.angle_gamma   90.00
#
_symmetry.space_group_name_H-M   'P 1'
#
loop_
_entity.id
_entity.type
_entity.pdbx_description
1 polymer ?
#
loop_
_entity_poly.entity_id
_entity_poly.type
_entity_poly.pdbx_seq_one_letter_code
_entity_poly.pdbx_strand_id
1 'polypeptide(L)' 'MCVAIPAKIVEIEGNTATVDVGGNHSSARIDLIDEVVVGDYVLVHAGFAITSVDAEEAEETLALMREVGMI' A
#
# COMPACT_ATOMS: atom_id res chain seq x y z
N MET A 1 -17.98 4.35 2.78
CA MET A 1 -16.84 5.26 2.82
C MET A 1 -15.59 4.54 2.34
N CYS A 2 -14.93 5.12 1.38
CA CYS A 2 -13.71 4.53 0.85
C CYS A 2 -12.52 4.96 1.68
N VAL A 3 -11.75 3.98 2.14
CA VAL A 3 -10.54 4.24 2.91
C VAL A 3 -9.37 3.65 2.14
N ALA A 4 -8.47 4.52 1.71
CA ALA A 4 -7.23 4.07 1.10
C ALA A 4 -6.27 3.68 2.22
N ILE A 5 -5.69 2.51 2.12
CA ILE A 5 -4.81 1.96 3.14
C ILE A 5 -3.38 1.97 2.63
N PRO A 6 -2.42 2.53 3.39
CA PRO A 6 -1.02 2.47 3.00
C PRO A 6 -0.54 1.03 3.01
N ALA A 7 0.12 0.62 1.95
CA ALA A 7 0.64 -0.73 1.81
C ALA A 7 2.06 -0.68 1.28
N LYS A 8 2.90 -1.58 1.75
CA LYS A 8 4.29 -1.64 1.33
C LYS A 8 4.43 -2.61 0.16
N ILE A 9 5.07 -2.17 -0.90
CA ILE A 9 5.33 -3.04 -2.05
C ILE A 9 6.44 -4.00 -1.69
N VAL A 10 6.16 -5.29 -1.76
CA VAL A 10 7.14 -6.33 -1.46
C VAL A 10 7.61 -7.08 -2.71
N GLU A 11 6.83 -7.02 -3.78
CA GLU A 11 7.22 -7.63 -5.05
C GLU A 11 6.49 -6.92 -6.19
N ILE A 12 7.14 -6.80 -7.33
CA ILE A 12 6.54 -6.21 -8.53
C ILE A 12 6.66 -7.20 -9.68
N GLU A 13 5.57 -7.39 -10.39
CA GLU A 13 5.54 -8.25 -11.57
C GLU A 13 4.67 -7.58 -12.63
N GLY A 14 5.31 -7.00 -13.63
CA GLY A 14 4.60 -6.27 -14.69
C GLY A 14 3.85 -5.07 -14.11
N ASN A 15 2.55 -5.01 -14.33
CA ASN A 15 1.69 -3.92 -13.85
C ASN A 15 1.00 -4.26 -12.53
N THR A 16 1.45 -5.31 -11.87
CA THR A 16 0.87 -5.77 -10.61
C THR A 16 1.95 -5.83 -9.55
N ALA A 17 1.63 -5.44 -8.34
CA ALA A 17 2.53 -5.54 -7.22
C ALA A 17 1.88 -6.36 -6.12
N THR A 18 2.71 -7.09 -5.38
CA THR A 18 2.26 -7.70 -4.14
C THR A 18 2.56 -6.69 -3.05
N VAL A 19 1.55 -6.38 -2.27
CA VAL A 19 1.67 -5.39 -1.20
C VAL A 19 1.38 -6.03 0.15
N ASP A 20 1.99 -5.47 1.17
CA ASP A 20 1.83 -5.93 2.55
C ASP A 20 1.14 -4.87 3.39
N VAL A 21 0.07 -5.25 4.06
CA VAL A 21 -0.65 -4.40 5.00
C VAL A 21 -0.77 -5.16 6.31
N GLY A 22 0.02 -4.73 7.30
CA GLY A 22 -0.04 -5.34 8.63
C GLY A 22 0.24 -6.84 8.66
N GLY A 23 1.09 -7.33 7.76
CA GLY A 23 1.44 -8.74 7.67
C GLY A 23 0.59 -9.53 6.67
N ASN A 24 -0.44 -8.93 6.11
CA ASN A 24 -1.29 -9.56 5.10
C ASN A 24 -0.86 -9.12 3.71
N HIS A 25 -0.68 -10.07 2.82
CA HIS A 25 -0.29 -9.78 1.44
C HIS A 25 -1.50 -9.79 0.53
N SER A 26 -1.51 -8.87 -0.43
CA SER A 26 -2.53 -8.85 -1.46
C SER A 26 -1.93 -8.28 -2.75
N SER A 27 -2.66 -8.42 -3.84
CA SER A 27 -2.22 -7.90 -5.13
C SER A 27 -2.85 -6.54 -5.38
N ALA A 28 -2.08 -5.63 -5.96
CA ALA A 28 -2.59 -4.33 -6.38
C ALA A 28 -2.05 -3.98 -7.75
N ARG A 29 -2.89 -3.35 -8.58
CA ARG A 29 -2.46 -2.86 -9.88
C ARG A 29 -1.70 -1.55 -9.69
N ILE A 30 -0.60 -1.41 -10.41
CA ILE A 30 0.26 -0.22 -10.30
C ILE A 30 0.33 0.60 -11.59
N ASP A 31 -0.61 0.37 -12.50
CA ASP A 31 -0.63 1.09 -13.77
C ASP A 31 -1.14 2.54 -13.65
N LEU A 32 -1.67 2.93 -12.50
CA LEU A 32 -2.13 4.30 -12.26
C LEU A 32 -1.03 5.21 -11.70
N ILE A 33 0.08 4.65 -11.30
CA ILE A 33 1.19 5.43 -10.72
C ILE A 33 2.47 5.16 -11.50
N ASP A 34 3.34 6.16 -11.53
CA ASP A 34 4.62 6.07 -12.22
C ASP A 34 5.72 5.71 -11.23
N GLU A 35 6.70 5.01 -11.72
CA GLU A 35 7.97 4.76 -11.01
C GLU A 35 7.85 4.37 -9.53
N VAL A 36 7.40 3.14 -9.30
CA VAL A 36 7.44 2.57 -7.96
C VAL A 36 8.45 1.42 -7.95
N VAL A 37 9.06 1.20 -6.79
CA VAL A 37 10.01 0.11 -6.59
C VAL A 37 9.64 -0.66 -5.33
N VAL A 38 10.17 -1.86 -5.20
CA VAL A 38 9.99 -2.67 -3.99
C VAL A 38 10.51 -1.86 -2.79
N GLY A 39 9.71 -1.81 -1.75
CA GLY A 39 10.00 -1.03 -0.56
C GLY A 39 9.21 0.26 -0.46
N ASP A 40 8.63 0.71 -1.58
CA ASP A 40 7.79 1.91 -1.58
C ASP A 40 6.45 1.63 -0.92
N TYR A 41 5.87 2.68 -0.35
CA TYR A 41 4.52 2.62 0.19
C TYR A 41 3.55 3.29 -0.77
N VAL A 42 2.40 2.68 -0.95
CA VAL A 42 1.35 3.21 -1.84
C VAL A 42 0.01 3.15 -1.13
N LEU A 43 -0.89 4.02 -1.54
CA LEU A 43 -2.27 3.94 -1.07
C LEU A 43 -3.04 3.03 -2.03
N VAL A 44 -3.68 2.02 -1.47
CA VAL A 44 -4.44 1.04 -2.26
C VAL A 44 -5.92 1.22 -2.00
N HIS A 45 -6.68 1.25 -3.09
CA HIS A 45 -8.13 1.35 -3.04
C HIS A 45 -8.72 0.47 -4.14
N ALA A 46 -9.62 -0.42 -3.77
CA ALA A 46 -10.29 -1.32 -4.70
C ALA A 46 -9.33 -2.13 -5.58
N GLY A 47 -8.17 -2.52 -5.03
CA GLY A 47 -7.19 -3.31 -5.76
C GLY A 47 -6.24 -2.51 -6.64
N PHE A 48 -6.33 -1.17 -6.59
CA PHE A 48 -5.46 -0.29 -7.36
C PHE A 48 -4.59 0.56 -6.42
N ALA A 49 -3.31 0.63 -6.73
CA ALA A 49 -2.44 1.59 -6.07
C ALA A 49 -2.69 2.94 -6.75
N ILE A 50 -3.15 3.91 -6.01
CA ILE A 50 -3.57 5.19 -6.57
C ILE A 50 -2.54 6.31 -6.44
N THR A 51 -1.66 6.22 -5.45
CA THR A 51 -0.58 7.18 -5.28
C THR A 51 0.48 6.60 -4.37
N SER A 52 1.69 7.10 -4.46
CA SER A 52 2.74 6.72 -3.54
C SER A 52 2.75 7.68 -2.34
N VAL A 53 3.19 7.20 -1.20
CA VAL A 53 3.27 8.00 0.03
C VAL A 53 4.64 7.80 0.66
N ASP A 54 5.02 8.75 1.52
CA ASP A 54 6.27 8.64 2.27
C ASP A 54 6.20 7.49 3.25
N ALA A 55 7.30 6.75 3.36
CA ALA A 55 7.38 5.63 4.29
C ALA A 55 7.06 6.03 5.72
N GLU A 56 7.54 7.18 6.14
CA GLU A 56 7.30 7.69 7.50
C GLU A 56 5.83 7.95 7.76
N GLU A 57 5.15 8.62 6.84
CA GLU A 57 3.72 8.87 6.93
C GLU A 57 2.92 7.57 6.90
N ALA A 58 3.30 6.66 6.01
CA ALA A 58 2.62 5.38 5.88
C ALA A 58 2.73 4.58 7.17
N GLU A 59 3.91 4.54 7.77
CA GLU A 59 4.12 3.80 9.01
C GLU A 59 3.34 4.40 10.17
N GLU A 60 3.25 5.73 10.26
CA GLU A 60 2.45 6.40 11.27
C GLU A 60 0.97 6.06 11.13
N THR A 61 0.47 6.09 9.89
CA THR A 61 -0.93 5.76 9.62
C THR A 61 -1.22 4.31 9.96
N LEU A 62 -0.33 3.40 9.58
CA LEU A 62 -0.49 1.97 9.88
C LEU A 62 -0.44 1.72 11.38
N ALA A 63 0.41 2.44 12.11
CA ALA A 63 0.47 2.33 13.56
C ALA A 63 -0.83 2.77 14.21
N LEU A 64 -1.41 3.87 13.75
CA LEU A 64 -2.70 4.34 14.23
C LEU A 64 -3.83 3.36 13.93
N MET A 65 -3.83 2.79 12.74
CA MET A 65 -4.81 1.78 12.35
C MET A 65 -4.72 0.54 13.23
N ARG A 66 -3.49 0.16 13.57
CA ARG A 66 -3.26 -0.99 14.44
C ARG A 66 -3.77 -0.73 15.85
N GLU A 67 -3.58 0.49 16.36
CA GLU A 67 -4.05 0.89 17.68
C GLU A 67 -5.56 0.84 17.80
N VAL A 68 -6.29 1.21 16.75
CA VAL A 68 -7.75 1.19 16.76
C VAL A 68 -8.33 -0.12 16.26
N GLY A 69 -7.49 -1.10 15.97
CA GLY A 69 -7.94 -2.43 15.60
C GLY A 69 -8.42 -2.58 14.16
N MET A 70 -7.98 -1.71 13.25
CA MET A 70 -8.35 -1.79 11.85
C MET A 70 -7.51 -2.81 11.06
N ILE A 71 -6.35 -3.12 11.57
CA ILE A 71 -5.47 -4.13 10.97
C ILE A 71 -4.77 -4.96 12.03
#